data_a5c290430c91bb6ad03bdb0cca224275
#
_entry.id   a5c290430c91bb6ad03bdb0cca224275
#
_cell.length_a   1.000
_cell.length_b   1.000
_cell.length_c   1.000
_cell.angle_alpha   90.00
_cell.angle_beta   90.00
_cell.angle_gamma   90.00
#
_symmetry.space_group_name_H-M   'P 1'
#
loop_
_entity.id
_entity.type
_entity.pdbx_description
1 polymer ?
#
loop_
_entity_poly.entity_id
_entity_poly.type
_entity_poly.pdbx_seq_one_letter_code
_entity_poly.pdbx_strand_id
1 'polypeptide(L)' 'MNQSNEDAAAQLMREHEAAKQRLESLREEARKLGHEFEEKLKPEILEAEVELTRLSGMLGQIGL' A
#
# COMPACT_ATOMS: atom_id res chain seq x y z
N MET A 1 -0.22 -28.30 4.92
CA MET A 1 -1.33 -27.79 4.20
C MET A 1 -1.77 -26.44 4.63
N ASN A 2 -2.07 -26.26 5.90
CA ASN A 2 -2.44 -24.92 6.39
C ASN A 2 -1.28 -23.97 6.39
N GLN A 3 -0.09 -24.48 6.39
CA GLN A 3 1.13 -23.69 6.42
C GLN A 3 1.26 -22.79 5.20
N SER A 4 0.92 -23.30 4.02
CA SER A 4 1.01 -22.47 2.81
C SER A 4 0.05 -21.29 2.86
N ASN A 5 -1.15 -21.49 3.40
CA ASN A 5 -2.11 -20.40 3.54
C ASN A 5 -1.66 -19.37 4.57
N GLU A 6 -1.06 -19.85 5.65
CA GLU A 6 -0.54 -18.96 6.68
C GLU A 6 0.63 -18.14 6.16
N ASP A 7 1.51 -18.75 5.38
CA ASP A 7 2.63 -18.05 4.79
C ASP A 7 2.17 -17.00 3.78
N ALA A 8 1.18 -17.34 2.96
CA ALA A 8 0.63 -16.41 1.99
C ALA A 8 -0.04 -15.23 2.70
N ALA A 9 -0.79 -15.51 3.76
CA ALA A 9 -1.46 -14.47 4.53
C ALA A 9 -0.44 -13.56 5.21
N ALA A 10 0.60 -14.14 5.81
CA ALA A 10 1.65 -13.37 6.46
C ALA A 10 2.40 -12.49 5.48
N GLN A 11 2.69 -13.02 4.30
CA GLN A 11 3.35 -12.24 3.25
C GLN A 11 2.46 -11.10 2.79
N LEU A 12 1.18 -11.37 2.60
CA LEU A 12 0.24 -10.35 2.15
C LEU A 12 0.11 -9.23 3.19
N MET A 13 0.11 -9.59 4.46
CA MET A 13 0.08 -8.59 5.53
C MET A 13 1.32 -7.71 5.52
N ARG A 14 2.48 -8.31 5.28
CA ARG A 14 3.73 -7.55 5.18
C ARG A 14 3.71 -6.61 3.97
N GLU A 15 3.20 -7.08 2.84
CA GLU A 15 3.08 -6.24 1.66
C GLU A 15 2.11 -5.10 1.89
N HIS A 16 1.02 -5.38 2.57
CA HIS A 16 0.04 -4.36 2.91
C HIS A 16 0.65 -3.29 3.80
N GLU A 17 1.40 -3.71 4.80
CA GLU A 17 2.07 -2.76 5.70
C GLU A 17 3.11 -1.93 4.97
N ALA A 18 3.89 -2.55 4.10
CA ALA A 18 4.89 -1.85 3.31
C ALA A 18 4.23 -0.83 2.37
N ALA A 19 3.13 -1.21 1.74
CA ALA A 19 2.39 -0.30 0.87
C ALA A 19 1.83 0.88 1.65
N LYS A 20 1.34 0.62 2.85
CA LYS A 20 0.81 1.66 3.72
C LYS A 20 1.89 2.67 4.11
N GLN A 21 3.07 2.16 4.48
CA GLN A 21 4.19 3.02 4.85
C GLN A 21 4.69 3.83 3.67
N ARG A 22 4.74 3.22 2.50
CA ARG A 22 5.12 3.92 1.29
C ARG A 22 4.16 5.08 0.99
N LEU A 23 2.87 4.82 1.12
CA LEU A 23 1.87 5.85 0.89
C LEU A 23 2.00 6.99 1.89
N GLU A 24 2.23 6.67 3.15
CA GLU A 24 2.43 7.70 4.17
C GLU A 24 3.65 8.55 3.90
N SER A 25 4.75 7.93 3.48
CA SER A 25 5.97 8.66 3.13
C SER A 25 5.75 9.59 1.94
N LEU A 26 5.02 9.11 0.92
CA LEU A 26 4.73 9.94 -0.25
C LEU A 26 3.86 11.12 0.12
N ARG A 27 2.89 10.92 0.98
CA ARG A 27 2.02 12.00 1.43
C ARG A 27 2.79 13.05 2.23
N GLU A 28 3.75 12.60 3.02
CA GLU A 28 4.58 13.52 3.78
C GLU A 28 5.47 14.36 2.88
N GLU A 29 6.06 13.74 1.87
CA GLU A 29 6.83 14.48 0.88
C GLU A 29 5.97 15.47 0.11
N ALA A 30 4.76 15.06 -0.24
CA ALA A 30 3.83 15.94 -0.94
C ALA A 30 3.54 17.19 -0.13
N ARG A 31 3.44 17.03 1.17
CA ARG A 31 3.19 18.17 2.07
C ARG A 31 4.33 19.19 2.02
N LYS A 32 5.54 18.72 1.84
CA LYS A 32 6.73 19.58 1.77
C LYS A 32 6.87 20.27 0.41
N LEU A 33 6.45 19.59 -0.65
CA LEU A 33 6.62 20.09 -2.00
C LEU A 33 5.58 21.13 -2.42
N GLY A 34 4.41 21.10 -1.82
CA GLY A 34 3.36 22.04 -2.19
C GLY A 34 2.89 21.87 -3.63
N HIS A 35 3.10 22.88 -4.46
CA HIS A 35 2.62 22.86 -5.85
C HIS A 35 3.28 21.81 -6.71
N GLU A 36 4.53 21.52 -6.43
CA GLU A 36 5.26 20.54 -7.23
C GLU A 36 4.74 19.13 -7.03
N PHE A 37 3.99 18.91 -5.96
CA PHE A 37 3.39 17.62 -5.65
C PHE A 37 2.56 17.09 -6.81
N GLU A 38 1.75 17.93 -7.43
CA GLU A 38 0.83 17.48 -8.48
C GLU A 38 1.55 16.89 -9.67
N GLU A 39 2.68 17.44 -10.02
CA GLU A 39 3.43 16.95 -11.17
C GLU A 39 4.30 15.76 -10.84
N LYS A 40 4.91 15.77 -9.67
CA LYS A 40 5.94 14.77 -9.33
C LYS A 40 5.40 13.58 -8.55
N LEU A 41 4.57 13.83 -7.55
CA LEU A 41 4.17 12.78 -6.62
C LEU A 41 2.73 12.30 -6.78
N LYS A 42 1.87 13.11 -7.38
CA LYS A 42 0.47 12.71 -7.52
C LYS A 42 0.30 11.36 -8.21
N PRO A 43 0.97 11.09 -9.34
CA PRO A 43 0.83 9.77 -9.97
C PRO A 43 1.32 8.64 -9.07
N GLU A 44 2.41 8.87 -8.35
CA GLU A 44 2.95 7.84 -7.45
C GLU A 44 2.00 7.57 -6.29
N ILE A 45 1.41 8.62 -5.74
CA ILE A 45 0.45 8.47 -4.65
C ILE A 45 -0.78 7.72 -5.13
N LEU A 46 -1.28 8.02 -6.32
CA LEU A 46 -2.42 7.30 -6.88
C LEU A 46 -2.10 5.82 -7.06
N GLU A 47 -0.94 5.49 -7.56
CA GLU A 47 -0.51 4.11 -7.71
C GLU A 47 -0.43 3.41 -6.35
N ALA A 48 0.14 4.09 -5.36
CA ALA A 48 0.25 3.52 -4.03
C ALA A 48 -1.12 3.28 -3.41
N GLU A 49 -2.06 4.20 -3.63
CA GLU A 49 -3.42 4.03 -3.13
C GLU A 49 -4.14 2.86 -3.79
N VAL A 50 -3.96 2.71 -5.10
CA VAL A 50 -4.56 1.59 -5.82
C VAL A 50 -3.98 0.27 -5.32
N GLU A 51 -2.68 0.22 -5.15
CA GLU A 51 -2.02 -0.98 -4.65
C GLU A 51 -2.50 -1.34 -3.24
N LEU A 52 -2.59 -0.34 -2.37
CA LEU A 52 -3.06 -0.55 -1.01
C LEU A 52 -4.49 -1.06 -0.99
N THR A 53 -5.36 -0.49 -1.82
CA THR A 53 -6.75 -0.92 -1.93
C THR A 53 -6.83 -2.36 -2.42
N ARG A 54 -6.01 -2.71 -3.41
CA ARG A 54 -5.98 -4.07 -3.94
C ARG A 54 -5.54 -5.06 -2.86
N LEU A 55 -4.48 -4.73 -2.12
CA LEU A 55 -4.00 -5.59 -1.05
C LEU A 55 -5.01 -5.73 0.07
N SER A 56 -5.69 -4.64 0.41
CA SER A 56 -6.76 -4.69 1.41
C SER A 56 -7.90 -5.61 0.99
N GLY A 57 -8.27 -5.56 -0.29
CA GLY A 57 -9.27 -6.45 -0.83
C GLY A 57 -8.84 -7.91 -0.76
N MET A 58 -7.59 -8.19 -1.07
CA MET A 58 -7.06 -9.54 -1.00
C MET A 58 -7.05 -10.07 0.44
N LEU A 59 -6.68 -9.23 1.39
CA LEU A 59 -6.72 -9.61 2.80
C LEU A 59 -8.15 -9.92 3.24
N GLY A 60 -9.11 -9.16 2.77
CA GLY A 60 -10.52 -9.42 3.07
C GLY A 60 -10.97 -10.77 2.54
N GLN A 61 -10.48 -11.16 1.36
CA GLN A 61 -10.86 -12.43 0.74
C GLN A 61 -10.33 -13.63 1.51
N ILE A 62 -9.21 -13.51 2.18
CA ILE A 62 -8.70 -14.60 2.98
C ILE A 62 -9.20 -14.58 4.42
N GLY A 63 -10.14 -13.71 4.72
CA GLY A 63 -10.84 -13.71 5.99
C GLY A 63 -10.07 -13.13 7.17
N LEU A 64 -9.18 -12.20 6.90
CA LEU A 64 -8.41 -11.54 7.97
C LEU A 64 -9.03 -10.18 8.42
#